data_faa20c850f83b9b4594fe2e0a2bd3933
#
_entry.id   faa20c850f83b9b4594fe2e0a2bd3933
#
_cell.length_a   1.000
_cell.length_b   1.000
_cell.length_c   1.000
_cell.angle_alpha   90.00
_cell.angle_beta   90.00
_cell.angle_gamma   90.00
#
_symmetry.space_group_name_H-M   'P 1'
#
loop_
_entity.id
_entity.type
_entity.pdbx_description
1 polymer ?
#
loop_
_entity_poly.entity_id
_entity_poly.type
_entity_poly.pdbx_seq_one_letter_code
_entity_poly.pdbx_strand_id
1 'polypeptide(L)'
;MNYPIKVLVLDTVMDRGGAESMIMNYLRNIDRSKIQMDFMVNRQYKGAYEDEIKSLGGKVFRMCSMYPKNFRRYKKEIREFLKSHPEYKIIHSNLEERSYFPLKEAKKLNIPVRISHAHNAPKGFDIKTIVRYYFRARLKSEVTHMFACGQDAGDWLYGKRYRKDFIIQNNAIDAKAYKYNPKIEEEVRKEFNLEGKFVIGH
;
A
#
# COMPACT_ATOMS: atom_id res chain seq x y z
N MET A 1 0.11 -25.72 -16.89
CA MET A 1 -0.75 -25.08 -15.86
C MET A 1 -0.26 -23.65 -15.68
N ASN A 2 -1.08 -22.67 -16.03
CA ASN A 2 -0.72 -21.28 -15.76
C ASN A 2 -0.98 -21.04 -14.27
N TYR A 3 0.08 -20.95 -13.47
CA TYR A 3 -0.02 -20.52 -12.07
C TYR A 3 -0.33 -19.03 -12.02
N PRO A 4 -1.12 -18.54 -11.01
CA PRO A 4 -1.34 -17.12 -10.88
C PRO A 4 -0.03 -16.35 -10.66
N ILE A 5 0.07 -15.18 -11.25
CA ILE A 5 1.20 -14.28 -11.02
C ILE A 5 1.13 -13.81 -9.55
N LYS A 6 2.20 -14.06 -8.79
CA LYS A 6 2.26 -13.65 -7.38
C LYS A 6 2.84 -12.24 -7.24
N VAL A 7 2.08 -11.39 -6.56
CA VAL A 7 2.47 -10.03 -6.19
C VAL A 7 2.66 -9.96 -4.68
N LEU A 8 3.83 -9.51 -4.23
CA LEU A 8 4.06 -9.19 -2.83
C LEU A 8 3.79 -7.71 -2.60
N VAL A 9 2.73 -7.42 -1.88
CA VAL A 9 2.34 -6.07 -1.46
C VAL A 9 2.98 -5.74 -0.12
N LEU A 10 3.73 -4.65 -0.06
CA LEU A 10 4.37 -4.19 1.16
C LEU A 10 3.63 -3.00 1.73
N ASP A 11 3.20 -3.12 2.99
CA ASP A 11 2.55 -2.06 3.71
C ASP A 11 3.03 -1.97 5.17
N THR A 12 2.64 -0.91 5.87
CA THR A 12 2.92 -0.77 7.30
C THR A 12 2.06 -1.74 8.12
N VAL A 13 0.78 -1.79 7.85
CA VAL A 13 -0.24 -2.66 8.44
C VAL A 13 -1.47 -2.67 7.54
N MET A 14 -2.18 -3.75 7.44
CA MET A 14 -3.44 -3.82 6.68
C MET A 14 -4.62 -3.47 7.59
N ASP A 15 -4.73 -2.18 7.90
CA ASP A 15 -5.80 -1.61 8.74
C ASP A 15 -6.78 -0.76 7.91
N ARG A 16 -7.76 -0.10 8.53
CA ARG A 16 -8.79 0.71 7.85
C ARG A 16 -8.28 2.10 7.47
N GLY A 17 -7.24 2.15 6.66
CA GLY A 17 -6.69 3.38 6.08
C GLY A 17 -7.08 3.55 4.61
N GLY A 18 -6.81 4.72 4.02
CA GLY A 18 -7.17 5.02 2.63
C GLY A 18 -6.41 4.18 1.61
N ALA A 19 -5.10 3.99 1.80
CA ALA A 19 -4.27 3.16 0.93
C ALA A 19 -4.67 1.68 1.03
N GLU A 20 -4.82 1.19 2.25
CA GLU A 20 -5.19 -0.19 2.53
C GLU A 20 -6.59 -0.52 2.01
N SER A 21 -7.55 0.39 2.17
CA SER A 21 -8.90 0.24 1.62
C SER A 21 -8.90 0.18 0.09
N MET A 22 -8.08 1.00 -0.57
CA MET A 22 -7.88 0.94 -2.01
C MET A 22 -7.32 -0.43 -2.43
N ILE A 23 -6.28 -0.90 -1.77
CA ILE A 23 -5.65 -2.20 -2.06
C ILE A 23 -6.66 -3.34 -1.88
N MET A 24 -7.48 -3.28 -0.82
CA MET A 24 -8.53 -4.27 -0.58
C MET A 24 -9.61 -4.25 -1.67
N ASN A 25 -9.98 -3.07 -2.19
CA ASN A 25 -10.91 -2.98 -3.30
C ASN A 25 -10.36 -3.65 -4.57
N TYR A 26 -9.06 -3.55 -4.84
CA TYR A 26 -8.43 -4.32 -5.91
C TYR A 26 -8.44 -5.82 -5.60
N LEU A 27 -8.04 -6.24 -4.40
CA LEU A 27 -8.00 -7.65 -4.01
C LEU A 27 -9.38 -8.34 -4.13
N ARG A 28 -10.45 -7.65 -3.78
CA ARG A 28 -11.83 -8.14 -3.89
C ARG A 28 -12.28 -8.37 -5.34
N ASN A 29 -11.80 -7.53 -6.26
CA ASN A 29 -12.28 -7.48 -7.65
C ASN A 29 -11.31 -8.08 -8.67
N ILE A 30 -10.09 -8.41 -8.28
CA ILE A 30 -9.10 -9.01 -9.19
C ILE A 30 -9.46 -10.47 -9.51
N ASP A 31 -9.16 -10.90 -10.73
CA ASP A 31 -9.22 -12.33 -11.10
C ASP A 31 -8.10 -13.11 -10.39
N ARG A 32 -8.43 -13.72 -9.26
CA ARG A 32 -7.49 -14.46 -8.42
C ARG A 32 -6.97 -15.75 -9.05
N SER A 33 -7.57 -16.20 -10.13
CA SER A 33 -7.02 -17.30 -10.92
C SER A 33 -5.78 -16.89 -11.72
N LYS A 34 -5.65 -15.58 -12.01
CA LYS A 34 -4.54 -15.00 -12.78
C LYS A 34 -3.52 -14.28 -11.91
N ILE A 35 -3.98 -13.61 -10.84
CA ILE A 35 -3.12 -12.81 -9.95
C ILE A 35 -3.45 -13.15 -8.51
N GLN A 36 -2.43 -13.49 -7.74
CA GLN A 36 -2.52 -13.65 -6.30
C GLN A 36 -1.72 -12.53 -5.62
N MET A 37 -2.35 -11.84 -4.67
CA MET A 37 -1.71 -10.83 -3.84
C MET A 37 -1.45 -11.41 -2.45
N ASP A 38 -0.19 -11.40 -2.04
CA ASP A 38 0.25 -11.71 -0.69
C ASP A 38 0.83 -10.43 -0.05
N PHE A 39 0.75 -10.33 1.26
CA PHE A 39 1.03 -9.10 1.98
C PHE A 39 2.19 -9.25 2.94
N MET A 40 3.03 -8.25 3.03
CA MET A 40 4.10 -8.17 4.01
C MET A 40 3.95 -6.87 4.80
N VAL A 41 3.73 -7.01 6.10
CA VAL A 41 3.52 -5.89 7.02
C VAL A 41 4.65 -5.79 8.04
N ASN A 42 4.87 -4.58 8.57
CA ASN A 42 5.94 -4.33 9.54
C ASN A 42 5.45 -3.83 10.91
N ARG A 43 4.15 -4.01 11.19
CA ARG A 43 3.57 -3.90 12.54
C ARG A 43 3.33 -5.30 13.12
N GLN A 44 3.49 -5.40 14.45
CA GLN A 44 3.38 -6.69 15.13
C GLN A 44 1.94 -7.05 15.52
N TYR A 45 1.06 -6.06 15.58
CA TYR A 45 -0.36 -6.30 15.81
C TYR A 45 -1.09 -6.67 14.51
N LYS A 46 -2.23 -7.32 14.66
CA LYS A 46 -3.09 -7.75 13.57
C LYS A 46 -3.90 -6.56 13.03
N GLY A 47 -3.80 -6.28 11.75
CA GLY A 47 -4.62 -5.28 11.07
C GLY A 47 -6.04 -5.77 10.79
N ALA A 48 -6.99 -4.85 10.66
CA ALA A 48 -8.41 -5.14 10.49
C ALA A 48 -8.72 -5.98 9.24
N TYR A 49 -7.94 -5.84 8.17
CA TYR A 49 -8.17 -6.57 6.91
C TYR A 49 -7.49 -7.93 6.81
N GLU A 50 -6.71 -8.37 7.80
CA GLU A 50 -5.92 -9.60 7.65
C GLU A 50 -6.74 -10.89 7.54
N ASP A 51 -7.88 -10.96 8.22
CA ASP A 51 -8.77 -12.13 8.11
C ASP A 51 -9.43 -12.18 6.73
N GLU A 52 -9.85 -11.03 6.23
CA GLU A 52 -10.42 -10.94 4.89
C GLU A 52 -9.37 -11.29 3.82
N ILE A 53 -8.14 -10.78 3.93
CA ILE A 53 -7.05 -11.16 3.03
C ILE A 53 -6.88 -12.68 2.97
N LYS A 54 -6.87 -13.34 4.13
CA LYS A 54 -6.74 -14.81 4.21
C LYS A 54 -7.94 -15.52 3.61
N SER A 55 -9.16 -15.05 3.85
CA SER A 55 -10.37 -15.63 3.26
C SER A 55 -10.42 -15.50 1.73
N LEU A 56 -9.75 -14.49 1.19
CA LEU A 56 -9.58 -14.27 -0.26
C LEU A 56 -8.37 -15.03 -0.85
N GLY A 57 -7.69 -15.87 -0.04
CA GLY A 57 -6.56 -16.71 -0.46
C GLY A 57 -5.19 -16.04 -0.38
N GLY A 58 -5.11 -14.81 0.11
CA GLY A 58 -3.85 -14.10 0.33
C GLY A 58 -3.15 -14.52 1.63
N LYS A 59 -1.83 -14.36 1.68
CA LYS A 59 -1.01 -14.59 2.86
C LYS A 59 -0.58 -13.26 3.47
N VAL A 60 -0.39 -13.24 4.80
CA VAL A 60 0.15 -12.08 5.50
C VAL A 60 1.42 -12.49 6.25
N PHE A 61 2.54 -11.89 5.86
CA PHE A 61 3.86 -12.08 6.47
C PHE A 61 4.20 -10.87 7.33
N ARG A 62 4.88 -11.12 8.46
CA ARG A 62 5.33 -10.05 9.36
C ARG A 62 6.83 -9.92 9.38
N MET A 63 7.29 -8.67 9.31
CA MET A 63 8.68 -8.30 9.47
C MET A 63 8.87 -7.40 10.68
N CYS A 64 10.10 -7.19 11.09
CA CYS A 64 10.40 -6.23 12.14
C CYS A 64 9.95 -4.81 11.74
N SER A 65 9.59 -4.02 12.73
CA SER A 65 9.17 -2.62 12.52
C SER A 65 10.28 -1.80 11.88
N MET A 66 9.92 -0.97 10.89
CA MET A 66 10.85 -0.14 10.12
C MET A 66 11.17 1.17 10.85
N TYR A 67 11.81 1.06 12.01
CA TYR A 67 12.40 2.19 12.73
C TYR A 67 13.90 2.30 12.44
N PRO A 68 14.53 3.47 12.58
CA PRO A 68 15.97 3.66 12.29
C PRO A 68 16.88 2.61 12.92
N LYS A 69 16.65 2.26 14.19
CA LYS A 69 17.40 1.23 14.92
C LYS A 69 17.30 -0.18 14.28
N ASN A 70 16.25 -0.44 13.52
CA ASN A 70 15.98 -1.74 12.92
C ASN A 70 16.35 -1.81 11.43
N PHE A 71 16.82 -0.74 10.78
CA PHE A 71 17.06 -0.74 9.33
C PHE A 71 18.01 -1.83 8.85
N ARG A 72 19.04 -2.17 9.64
CA ARG A 72 19.96 -3.28 9.29
C ARG A 72 19.24 -4.62 9.36
N ARG A 73 18.48 -4.85 10.43
CA ARG A 73 17.67 -6.06 10.63
C ARG A 73 16.62 -6.19 9.55
N TYR A 74 15.85 -5.15 9.27
CA TYR A 74 14.83 -5.14 8.22
C TYR A 74 15.41 -5.51 6.84
N LYS A 75 16.54 -4.92 6.47
CA LYS A 75 17.22 -5.26 5.19
C LYS A 75 17.66 -6.72 5.13
N LYS A 76 18.10 -7.30 6.23
CA LYS A 76 18.46 -8.71 6.30
C LYS A 76 17.23 -9.59 6.15
N GLU A 77 16.19 -9.35 6.94
CA GLU A 77 14.94 -10.11 6.92
C GLU A 77 14.28 -10.09 5.53
N ILE A 78 14.13 -8.91 4.90
CA ILE A 78 13.53 -8.82 3.55
C ILE A 78 14.37 -9.55 2.50
N ARG A 79 15.69 -9.46 2.57
CA ARG A 79 16.58 -10.17 1.64
C ARG A 79 16.45 -11.70 1.79
N GLU A 80 16.44 -12.21 3.01
CA GLU A 80 16.28 -13.62 3.31
C GLU A 80 14.92 -14.13 2.86
N PHE A 81 13.86 -13.37 3.15
CA PHE A 81 12.51 -13.68 2.70
C PHE A 81 12.44 -13.77 1.15
N LEU A 82 12.92 -12.75 0.44
CA LEU A 82 12.87 -12.74 -1.02
C LEU A 82 13.72 -13.86 -1.66
N LYS A 83 14.81 -14.27 -1.02
CA LYS A 83 15.60 -15.42 -1.47
C LYS A 83 14.85 -16.74 -1.30
N SER A 84 14.12 -16.91 -0.21
CA SER A 84 13.35 -18.13 0.08
C SER A 84 12.00 -18.18 -0.65
N HIS A 85 11.57 -17.09 -1.29
CA HIS A 85 10.31 -16.97 -2.01
C HIS A 85 10.53 -16.45 -3.44
N PRO A 86 11.22 -17.19 -4.30
CA PRO A 86 11.57 -16.76 -5.66
C PRO A 86 10.36 -16.63 -6.60
N GLU A 87 9.19 -17.08 -6.16
CA GLU A 87 7.93 -16.91 -6.87
C GLU A 87 7.44 -15.46 -6.95
N TYR A 88 7.84 -14.56 -6.02
CA TYR A 88 7.49 -13.17 -6.08
C TYR A 88 8.33 -12.40 -7.09
N LYS A 89 7.82 -12.29 -8.32
CA LYS A 89 8.47 -11.52 -9.40
C LYS A 89 8.03 -10.05 -9.43
N ILE A 90 7.00 -9.71 -8.67
CA ILE A 90 6.43 -8.36 -8.55
C ILE A 90 6.39 -7.97 -7.07
N ILE A 91 7.06 -6.87 -6.74
CA ILE A 91 7.01 -6.25 -5.43
C ILE A 91 6.30 -4.90 -5.58
N HIS A 92 5.18 -4.71 -4.89
CA HIS A 92 4.41 -3.47 -4.86
C HIS A 92 4.48 -2.84 -3.47
N SER A 93 5.22 -1.76 -3.33
CA SER A 93 5.49 -1.13 -2.05
C SER A 93 4.70 0.15 -1.86
N ASN A 94 3.91 0.21 -0.77
CA ASN A 94 3.09 1.34 -0.33
C ASN A 94 3.71 2.04 0.90
N LEU A 95 5.03 2.01 1.03
CA LEU A 95 5.77 2.50 2.19
C LEU A 95 6.37 3.89 1.99
N GLU A 96 5.85 4.66 1.02
CA GLU A 96 6.35 5.98 0.65
C GLU A 96 7.87 5.96 0.40
N GLU A 97 8.62 6.95 0.91
CA GLU A 97 10.08 7.00 0.78
C GLU A 97 10.81 5.80 1.40
N ARG A 98 10.18 5.13 2.36
CA ARG A 98 10.74 3.92 3.00
C ARG A 98 10.71 2.70 2.09
N SER A 99 9.97 2.75 0.98
CA SER A 99 10.02 1.77 -0.11
C SER A 99 11.45 1.57 -0.65
N TYR A 100 12.33 2.55 -0.45
CA TYR A 100 13.75 2.44 -0.77
C TYR A 100 14.40 1.17 -0.20
N PHE A 101 14.10 0.79 1.04
CA PHE A 101 14.74 -0.34 1.69
C PHE A 101 14.40 -1.69 1.04
N PRO A 102 13.13 -2.09 0.95
CA PRO A 102 12.77 -3.36 0.34
C PRO A 102 13.07 -3.40 -1.16
N LEU A 103 12.82 -2.30 -1.89
CA LEU A 103 13.03 -2.28 -3.34
C LEU A 103 14.51 -2.31 -3.72
N LYS A 104 15.39 -1.75 -2.89
CA LYS A 104 16.85 -1.91 -3.05
C LYS A 104 17.30 -3.37 -2.89
N GLU A 105 16.77 -4.08 -1.91
CA GLU A 105 17.12 -5.50 -1.73
C GLU A 105 16.51 -6.36 -2.84
N ALA A 106 15.28 -6.04 -3.29
CA ALA A 106 14.66 -6.68 -4.45
C ALA A 106 15.48 -6.47 -5.74
N LYS A 107 16.01 -5.26 -5.96
CA LYS A 107 16.89 -4.96 -7.10
C LYS A 107 18.18 -5.81 -7.08
N LYS A 108 18.82 -5.94 -5.91
CA LYS A 108 20.02 -6.77 -5.76
C LYS A 108 19.76 -8.25 -6.05
N LEU A 109 18.53 -8.70 -5.89
CA LEU A 109 18.09 -10.06 -6.20
C LEU A 109 17.50 -10.20 -7.61
N ASN A 110 17.65 -9.16 -8.44
CA ASN A 110 17.17 -9.12 -9.82
C ASN A 110 15.66 -9.39 -9.95
N ILE A 111 14.85 -8.98 -8.94
CA ILE A 111 13.40 -9.07 -9.07
C ILE A 111 12.96 -8.09 -10.16
N PRO A 112 12.26 -8.55 -11.22
CA PRO A 112 12.09 -7.77 -12.44
C PRO A 112 11.14 -6.58 -12.27
N VAL A 113 10.09 -6.72 -11.46
CA VAL A 113 9.08 -5.65 -11.29
C VAL A 113 9.09 -5.14 -9.85
N ARG A 114 9.44 -3.88 -9.71
CA ARG A 114 9.59 -3.19 -8.42
C ARG A 114 8.82 -1.87 -8.48
N ILE A 115 7.63 -1.88 -7.86
CA ILE A 115 6.68 -0.77 -7.86
C ILE A 115 6.78 -0.01 -6.54
N SER A 116 6.89 1.31 -6.62
CA SER A 116 6.63 2.21 -5.50
C SER A 116 5.34 2.97 -5.76
N HIS A 117 4.47 3.06 -4.76
CA HIS A 117 3.19 3.75 -4.85
C HIS A 117 3.11 4.86 -3.80
N ALA A 118 2.88 6.08 -4.24
CA ALA A 118 2.73 7.27 -3.41
C ALA A 118 1.25 7.47 -3.04
N HIS A 119 0.97 7.57 -1.74
CA HIS A 119 -0.38 7.78 -1.21
C HIS A 119 -0.55 9.11 -0.49
N ASN A 120 0.54 9.74 -0.08
CA ASN A 120 0.54 10.93 0.75
C ASN A 120 1.39 12.06 0.18
N ALA A 121 0.96 13.29 0.44
CA ALA A 121 1.73 14.51 0.20
C ALA A 121 1.90 15.29 1.52
N PRO A 122 2.79 14.86 2.44
CA PRO A 122 2.98 15.52 3.73
C PRO A 122 3.34 16.99 3.54
N LYS A 123 2.67 17.86 4.30
CA LYS A 123 2.93 19.30 4.35
C LYS A 123 3.77 19.62 5.59
N GLY A 124 4.56 20.69 5.48
CA GLY A 124 5.42 21.17 6.58
C GLY A 124 6.84 20.60 6.54
N PHE A 125 7.68 21.15 7.38
CA PHE A 125 9.11 20.79 7.52
C PHE A 125 9.41 20.43 8.96
N ASP A 126 9.93 19.23 9.15
CA ASP A 126 10.48 18.74 10.44
C ASP A 126 11.85 18.10 10.19
N ILE A 127 12.58 17.78 11.26
CA ILE A 127 13.90 17.13 11.15
C ILE A 127 13.84 15.79 10.41
N LYS A 128 12.69 15.09 10.46
CA LYS A 128 12.48 13.85 9.72
C LYS A 128 12.38 14.09 8.22
N THR A 129 12.04 15.30 7.81
CA THR A 129 11.92 15.71 6.40
C THR A 129 13.26 15.56 5.67
N ILE A 130 14.38 15.89 6.30
CA ILE A 130 15.72 15.73 5.73
C ILE A 130 15.98 14.26 5.38
N VAL A 131 15.68 13.36 6.32
CA VAL A 131 15.85 11.91 6.13
C VAL A 131 14.90 11.39 5.03
N ARG A 132 13.67 11.90 4.97
CA ARG A 132 12.71 11.58 3.90
C ARG A 132 13.24 12.00 2.53
N TYR A 133 13.78 13.22 2.40
CA TYR A 133 14.36 13.70 1.13
C TYR A 133 15.54 12.83 0.69
N TYR A 134 16.39 12.39 1.60
CA TYR A 134 17.48 11.48 1.30
C TYR A 134 16.97 10.15 0.69
N PHE A 135 15.95 9.52 1.28
CA PHE A 135 15.41 8.28 0.75
C PHE A 135 14.63 8.48 -0.54
N ARG A 136 13.85 9.57 -0.66
CA ARG A 136 13.17 9.96 -1.91
C ARG A 136 14.16 10.10 -3.08
N ALA A 137 15.28 10.79 -2.87
CA ALA A 137 16.29 10.97 -3.90
C ALA A 137 16.84 9.64 -4.44
N ARG A 138 16.97 8.64 -3.55
CA ARG A 138 17.51 7.33 -3.89
C ARG A 138 16.46 6.32 -4.36
N LEU A 139 15.20 6.49 -3.99
CA LEU A 139 14.12 5.55 -4.31
C LEU A 139 14.02 5.30 -5.82
N LYS A 140 14.15 6.35 -6.62
CA LYS A 140 13.95 6.30 -8.08
C LYS A 140 14.92 5.36 -8.80
N SER A 141 16.12 5.17 -8.29
CA SER A 141 17.10 4.22 -8.85
C SER A 141 16.77 2.76 -8.53
N GLU A 142 15.86 2.50 -7.61
CA GLU A 142 15.52 1.16 -7.15
C GLU A 142 14.21 0.63 -7.76
N VAL A 143 13.37 1.51 -8.30
CA VAL A 143 12.06 1.17 -8.89
C VAL A 143 12.15 0.88 -10.38
N THR A 144 11.20 0.10 -10.88
CA THR A 144 10.93 -0.05 -12.32
C THR A 144 9.67 0.69 -12.73
N HIS A 145 8.72 0.86 -11.80
CA HIS A 145 7.46 1.56 -12.03
C HIS A 145 7.14 2.46 -10.84
N MET A 146 6.63 3.64 -11.13
CA MET A 146 6.20 4.64 -10.15
C MET A 146 4.70 4.83 -10.28
N PHE A 147 3.97 4.63 -9.19
CA PHE A 147 2.53 4.91 -9.11
C PHE A 147 2.25 5.99 -8.07
N ALA A 148 1.15 6.71 -8.25
CA ALA A 148 0.66 7.67 -7.28
C ALA A 148 -0.86 7.68 -7.25
N CYS A 149 -1.47 7.84 -6.08
CA CYS A 149 -2.93 7.99 -5.95
C CYS A 149 -3.45 9.33 -6.50
N GLY A 150 -2.56 10.29 -6.74
CA GLY A 150 -2.87 11.60 -7.31
C GLY A 150 -1.60 12.38 -7.60
N GLN A 151 -1.75 13.51 -8.31
CA GLN A 151 -0.63 14.33 -8.76
C GLN A 151 0.26 14.82 -7.62
N ASP A 152 -0.36 15.30 -6.52
CA ASP A 152 0.38 15.86 -5.37
C ASP A 152 1.21 14.79 -4.66
N ALA A 153 0.69 13.57 -4.51
CA ALA A 153 1.42 12.46 -3.93
C ALA A 153 2.64 12.07 -4.79
N GLY A 154 2.45 11.99 -6.12
CA GLY A 154 3.53 11.74 -7.07
C GLY A 154 4.59 12.84 -7.07
N ASP A 155 4.17 14.09 -7.09
CA ASP A 155 5.06 15.26 -7.03
C ASP A 155 5.88 15.26 -5.73
N TRP A 156 5.22 14.91 -4.62
CA TRP A 156 5.91 14.83 -3.34
C TRP A 156 6.94 13.69 -3.32
N LEU A 157 6.57 12.48 -3.71
CA LEU A 157 7.48 11.32 -3.59
C LEU A 157 8.57 11.32 -4.66
N TYR A 158 8.23 11.59 -5.90
CA TYR A 158 9.15 11.48 -7.05
C TYR A 158 9.71 12.82 -7.52
N GLY A 159 8.98 13.90 -7.30
CA GLY A 159 9.31 15.27 -7.75
C GLY A 159 8.63 15.63 -9.07
N LYS A 160 8.27 16.89 -9.21
CA LYS A 160 7.51 17.45 -10.36
C LYS A 160 8.11 17.15 -11.74
N ARG A 161 9.43 17.01 -11.83
CA ARG A 161 10.13 16.68 -13.09
C ARG A 161 9.81 15.27 -13.61
N TYR A 162 9.29 14.38 -12.75
CA TYR A 162 8.95 12.99 -13.09
C TYR A 162 7.46 12.77 -13.37
N ARG A 163 6.67 13.84 -13.57
CA ARG A 163 5.23 13.75 -13.83
C ARG A 163 4.85 12.90 -15.04
N LYS A 164 5.76 12.79 -16.01
CA LYS A 164 5.55 11.94 -17.19
C LYS A 164 5.93 10.47 -16.96
N ASP A 165 6.65 10.19 -15.89
CA ASP A 165 7.20 8.87 -15.61
C ASP A 165 6.39 8.07 -14.59
N PHE A 166 5.54 8.72 -13.78
CA PHE A 166 4.66 8.02 -12.85
C PHE A 166 3.22 7.96 -13.35
N ILE A 167 2.60 6.83 -13.07
CA ILE A 167 1.21 6.55 -13.43
C ILE A 167 0.31 6.99 -12.27
N ILE A 168 -0.70 7.81 -12.57
CA ILE A 168 -1.74 8.14 -11.60
C ILE A 168 -2.74 7.00 -11.60
N GLN A 169 -2.86 6.35 -10.45
CA GLN A 169 -3.85 5.32 -10.18
C GLN A 169 -4.75 5.81 -9.05
N ASN A 170 -5.88 6.38 -9.41
CA ASN A 170 -6.83 6.92 -8.47
C ASN A 170 -7.36 5.85 -7.50
N ASN A 171 -7.66 6.26 -6.28
CA ASN A 171 -8.29 5.38 -5.31
C ASN A 171 -9.66 4.96 -5.82
N ALA A 172 -9.86 3.66 -5.93
CA ALA A 172 -11.14 3.07 -6.33
C ALA A 172 -12.01 2.76 -5.11
N ILE A 173 -13.31 2.96 -5.25
CA ILE A 173 -14.33 2.57 -4.28
C ILE A 173 -15.39 1.71 -4.95
N ASP A 174 -16.08 0.87 -4.19
CA ASP A 174 -17.28 0.19 -4.66
C ASP A 174 -18.45 1.18 -4.62
N ALA A 175 -18.67 1.89 -5.72
CA ALA A 175 -19.74 2.89 -5.83
C ALA A 175 -21.15 2.31 -5.60
N LYS A 176 -21.36 1.00 -5.78
CA LYS A 176 -22.64 0.35 -5.52
C LYS A 176 -22.89 0.24 -4.01
N ALA A 177 -21.87 -0.08 -3.22
CA ALA A 177 -21.96 -0.18 -1.77
C ALA A 177 -22.23 1.19 -1.11
N TYR A 178 -21.82 2.29 -1.74
CA TYR A 178 -22.03 3.65 -1.26
C TYR A 178 -23.22 4.37 -1.89
N LYS A 179 -24.05 3.64 -2.66
CA LYS A 179 -25.25 4.23 -3.23
C LYS A 179 -26.25 4.59 -2.13
N TYR A 180 -26.83 5.79 -2.25
CA TYR A 180 -27.87 6.25 -1.33
C TYR A 180 -29.01 5.22 -1.20
N ASN A 181 -29.38 4.91 0.05
CA ASN A 181 -30.44 3.98 0.38
C ASN A 181 -31.31 4.61 1.49
N PRO A 182 -32.57 5.02 1.18
CA PRO A 182 -33.43 5.70 2.14
C PRO A 182 -33.81 4.84 3.35
N LYS A 183 -33.88 3.50 3.19
CA LYS A 183 -34.17 2.60 4.33
C LYS A 183 -33.01 2.58 5.32
N ILE A 184 -31.76 2.44 4.80
CA ILE A 184 -30.55 2.48 5.65
C ILE A 184 -30.41 3.86 6.31
N GLU A 185 -30.72 4.95 5.58
CA GLU A 185 -30.71 6.28 6.16
C GLU A 185 -31.66 6.39 7.36
N GLU A 186 -32.89 5.90 7.20
CA GLU A 186 -33.91 5.93 8.26
C GLU A 186 -33.45 5.11 9.49
N GLU A 187 -32.90 3.91 9.27
CA GLU A 187 -32.37 3.04 10.34
C GLU A 187 -31.23 3.73 11.11
N VAL A 188 -30.24 4.28 10.38
CA VAL A 188 -29.09 4.97 10.98
C VAL A 188 -29.52 6.23 11.70
N ARG A 189 -30.47 7.01 11.16
CA ARG A 189 -31.01 8.20 11.82
C ARG A 189 -31.70 7.86 13.14
N LYS A 190 -32.45 6.76 13.18
CA LYS A 190 -33.06 6.28 14.44
C LYS A 190 -32.00 5.83 15.45
N GLU A 191 -31.00 5.05 15.00
CA GLU A 191 -29.91 4.54 15.84
C GLU A 191 -29.16 5.67 16.55
N PHE A 192 -28.88 6.77 15.84
CA PHE A 192 -28.11 7.91 16.36
C PHE A 192 -28.99 9.10 16.85
N ASN A 193 -30.33 8.96 16.90
CA ASN A 193 -31.28 10.04 17.30
C ASN A 193 -31.09 11.31 16.44
N LEU A 194 -30.99 11.13 15.11
CA LEU A 194 -30.74 12.20 14.13
C LEU A 194 -31.97 12.52 13.28
N GLU A 195 -33.15 12.02 13.64
CA GLU A 195 -34.40 12.28 12.92
C GLU A 195 -34.69 13.78 12.87
N GLY A 196 -35.06 14.26 11.67
CA GLY A 196 -35.34 15.69 11.45
C GLY A 196 -34.11 16.62 11.53
N LYS A 197 -32.91 16.10 11.77
CA LYS A 197 -31.68 16.92 11.86
C LYS A 197 -30.97 16.98 10.52
N PHE A 198 -30.37 18.16 10.23
CA PHE A 198 -29.37 18.26 9.17
C PHE A 198 -28.04 17.68 9.66
N VAL A 199 -27.49 16.71 8.95
CA VAL A 199 -26.27 15.98 9.35
C VAL A 199 -25.15 16.23 8.35
N ILE A 200 -23.99 16.62 8.88
CA ILE A 200 -22.74 16.71 8.11
C ILE A 200 -21.85 15.58 8.60
N GLY A 201 -21.42 14.71 7.69
CA GLY A 201 -20.45 13.65 7.96
C GLY A 201 -19.05 14.05 7.52
N HIS A 202 -18.06 13.66 8.32
CA HIS A 202 -16.65 13.84 7.98
C HIS A 202 -15.89 12.55 8.26
#